data_77ca16244cd9de7cbdf802567596e0a1
#
_entry.id   77ca16244cd9de7cbdf802567596e0a1
#
_cell.length_a   1.000
_cell.length_b   1.000
_cell.length_c   1.000
_cell.angle_alpha   90.00
_cell.angle_beta   90.00
_cell.angle_gamma   90.00
#
_symmetry.space_group_name_H-M   'P 1'
#
loop_
_entity.id
_entity.type
_entity.pdbx_description
1 polymer ?
#
loop_
_entity_poly.entity_id
_entity_poly.type
_entity_poly.pdbx_seq_one_letter_code
_entity_poly.pdbx_strand_id
1 'polypeptide(L)'
;MDKTKRIVMQIAQFLPQPVRHFFSATPFDAEKQSAAIPIRHMKFDFKAEEIDPKFYLNAELASAYFASLSIFLTYGEDLVIDTARYHRELLNDPVLKQRVTSLIGQEALHSRLHEELNDAFRDADLPVELFRSWAKFVFDSGFNRLPQPMKLSLMAGIEHFTAVLAEYMMNHEEIFFQSHDEKQRAIWMWHMLEESEHKDIAYDVFQSLSNSYGLRIAGFFPALITILGLISIASLLVPFYRKPSNLLSLSYWKDLPRSIKLIFGLQDGVYGSSWAHILDYLRPGFHPNDHDTSAFLAYYKERLLHPESGVLTPYFVKEFTPALKV
;
A
#
# COMPACT_ATOMS: atom_id res chain seq x y z
N MET A 1 4.80 12.33 -33.92
CA MET A 1 5.23 12.60 -32.52
C MET A 1 4.71 13.97 -32.14
N ASP A 2 3.87 14.05 -31.15
CA ASP A 2 3.17 15.27 -30.74
C ASP A 2 4.17 16.36 -30.30
N LYS A 3 3.91 17.63 -30.66
CA LYS A 3 4.74 18.80 -30.31
C LYS A 3 5.00 18.87 -28.79
N THR A 4 4.00 18.51 -27.99
CA THR A 4 4.08 18.48 -26.53
C THR A 4 5.10 17.46 -26.03
N LYS A 5 5.13 16.24 -26.60
CA LYS A 5 6.15 15.21 -26.30
C LYS A 5 7.56 15.69 -26.62
N ARG A 6 7.73 16.47 -27.69
CA ARG A 6 9.03 16.98 -28.14
C ARG A 6 9.59 18.04 -27.17
N ILE A 7 8.73 18.91 -26.65
CA ILE A 7 9.09 19.95 -25.67
C ILE A 7 9.45 19.29 -24.31
N VAL A 8 8.66 18.32 -23.88
CA VAL A 8 8.91 17.59 -22.63
C VAL A 8 10.23 16.83 -22.68
N MET A 9 10.54 16.16 -23.81
CA MET A 9 11.82 15.48 -23.99
C MET A 9 13.03 16.45 -24.05
N GLN A 10 12.85 17.66 -24.59
CA GLN A 10 13.91 18.68 -24.59
C GLN A 10 14.19 19.25 -23.20
N ILE A 11 13.17 19.39 -22.35
CA ILE A 11 13.34 19.84 -20.96
C ILE A 11 13.97 18.71 -20.11
N ALA A 12 13.59 17.46 -20.35
CA ALA A 12 14.10 16.31 -19.60
C ALA A 12 15.63 16.15 -19.68
N GLN A 13 16.26 16.52 -20.77
CA GLN A 13 17.72 16.39 -20.92
C GLN A 13 18.54 17.30 -19.95
N PHE A 14 17.92 18.33 -19.38
CA PHE A 14 18.55 19.23 -18.40
C PHE A 14 18.29 18.82 -16.95
N LEU A 15 17.49 17.75 -16.72
CA LEU A 15 17.16 17.28 -15.38
C LEU A 15 18.18 16.26 -14.86
N PRO A 16 18.37 16.13 -13.52
CA PRO A 16 19.23 15.08 -12.94
C PRO A 16 18.83 13.68 -13.37
N GLN A 17 19.79 12.74 -13.37
CA GLN A 17 19.61 11.36 -13.83
C GLN A 17 18.33 10.66 -13.33
N PRO A 18 17.97 10.70 -12.04
CA PRO A 18 16.74 10.08 -11.55
C PRO A 18 15.47 10.69 -12.15
N VAL A 19 15.52 11.95 -12.57
CA VAL A 19 14.37 12.62 -13.20
C VAL A 19 14.28 12.33 -14.69
N ARG A 20 15.39 11.91 -15.35
CA ARG A 20 15.36 11.53 -16.78
C ARG A 20 14.61 10.24 -17.06
N HIS A 21 14.65 9.26 -16.15
CA HIS A 21 13.86 8.03 -16.26
C HIS A 21 12.35 8.31 -16.28
N PHE A 22 11.90 9.41 -15.68
CA PHE A 22 10.52 9.87 -15.69
C PHE A 22 9.90 10.01 -17.10
N PHE A 23 10.71 10.23 -18.11
CA PHE A 23 10.25 10.57 -19.47
C PHE A 23 10.59 9.51 -20.53
N SER A 24 11.16 8.39 -20.14
CA SER A 24 11.69 7.37 -21.06
C SER A 24 10.97 6.02 -21.02
N ALA A 25 9.80 5.93 -20.37
CA ALA A 25 9.04 4.68 -20.26
C ALA A 25 8.61 4.15 -21.65
N THR A 26 8.77 2.84 -21.84
CA THR A 26 8.26 2.12 -23.00
C THR A 26 6.73 2.02 -22.95
N PRO A 27 6.03 2.02 -24.08
CA PRO A 27 4.60 1.83 -24.09
C PRO A 27 4.23 0.48 -23.46
N PHE A 28 3.17 0.48 -22.64
CA PHE A 28 2.62 -0.70 -22.00
C PHE A 28 2.08 -1.71 -23.04
N ASP A 29 2.35 -2.99 -22.82
CA ASP A 29 1.85 -4.10 -23.64
C ASP A 29 0.69 -4.80 -22.89
N ALA A 30 -0.54 -4.51 -23.28
CA ALA A 30 -1.75 -5.04 -22.66
C ALA A 30 -1.91 -6.57 -22.81
N GLU A 31 -1.20 -7.23 -23.72
CA GLU A 31 -1.32 -8.68 -23.94
C GLU A 31 -0.69 -9.53 -22.81
N LYS A 32 0.09 -8.93 -21.91
CA LYS A 32 0.77 -9.63 -20.81
C LYS A 32 -0.03 -9.78 -19.53
N GLN A 33 -1.27 -9.31 -19.47
CA GLN A 33 -2.06 -9.39 -18.23
C GLN A 33 -2.61 -10.80 -17.98
N SER A 34 -2.25 -11.38 -16.84
CA SER A 34 -2.90 -12.59 -16.32
C SER A 34 -4.35 -12.29 -15.93
N ALA A 35 -5.30 -13.10 -16.37
CA ALA A 35 -6.72 -12.92 -16.05
C ALA A 35 -7.07 -13.23 -14.58
N ALA A 36 -6.23 -14.00 -13.86
CA ALA A 36 -6.56 -14.50 -12.54
C ALA A 36 -5.53 -14.04 -11.50
N ILE A 37 -6.01 -13.34 -10.48
CA ILE A 37 -5.26 -13.04 -9.26
C ILE A 37 -5.79 -13.95 -8.16
N PRO A 38 -4.94 -14.74 -7.46
CA PRO A 38 -5.39 -15.67 -6.45
C PRO A 38 -5.81 -14.95 -5.17
N ILE A 39 -6.91 -15.35 -4.57
CA ILE A 39 -7.33 -14.91 -3.24
C ILE A 39 -6.74 -15.90 -2.23
N ARG A 40 -5.90 -15.42 -1.31
CA ARG A 40 -5.21 -16.25 -0.31
C ARG A 40 -5.84 -16.09 1.06
N HIS A 41 -6.47 -17.14 1.55
CA HIS A 41 -7.08 -17.14 2.87
C HIS A 41 -6.02 -17.40 3.94
N MET A 42 -5.69 -16.34 4.69
CA MET A 42 -4.68 -16.36 5.74
C MET A 42 -5.32 -16.31 7.13
N LYS A 43 -4.58 -16.79 8.15
CA LYS A 43 -4.94 -16.73 9.56
C LYS A 43 -3.68 -16.52 10.40
N PHE A 44 -3.63 -15.44 11.17
CA PHE A 44 -2.45 -15.08 11.96
C PHE A 44 -2.65 -15.29 13.47
N ASP A 45 -3.90 -15.33 13.97
CA ASP A 45 -4.23 -15.51 15.41
C ASP A 45 -3.45 -14.52 16.31
N PHE A 46 -3.61 -13.22 16.05
CA PHE A 46 -2.95 -12.18 16.84
C PHE A 46 -3.45 -12.18 18.29
N LYS A 47 -2.52 -11.93 19.24
CA LYS A 47 -2.83 -11.83 20.67
C LYS A 47 -2.18 -10.61 21.27
N ALA A 48 -2.91 -9.91 22.14
CA ALA A 48 -2.46 -8.69 22.77
C ALA A 48 -1.18 -8.87 23.59
N GLU A 49 -1.06 -10.01 24.30
CA GLU A 49 0.10 -10.35 25.12
C GLU A 49 1.39 -10.62 24.30
N GLU A 50 1.25 -10.86 22.97
CA GLU A 50 2.37 -11.06 22.05
C GLU A 50 2.83 -9.74 21.41
N ILE A 51 2.05 -8.65 21.55
CA ILE A 51 2.36 -7.35 20.94
C ILE A 51 3.42 -6.62 21.76
N ASP A 52 4.61 -6.47 21.17
CA ASP A 52 5.64 -5.56 21.70
C ASP A 52 5.40 -4.15 21.13
N PRO A 53 5.23 -3.12 21.96
CA PRO A 53 5.10 -1.73 21.51
C PRO A 53 6.26 -1.20 20.68
N LYS A 54 7.39 -1.91 20.74
CA LYS A 54 8.60 -1.62 19.99
C LYS A 54 8.92 -2.74 19.00
N PHE A 55 7.89 -3.40 18.49
CA PHE A 55 8.03 -4.56 17.61
C PHE A 55 8.86 -4.31 16.36
N TYR A 56 9.04 -3.04 15.97
CA TYR A 56 9.79 -2.64 14.80
C TYR A 56 11.00 -1.79 15.16
N LEU A 57 12.20 -2.19 14.72
CA LEU A 57 13.47 -1.53 15.02
C LEU A 57 13.79 -1.36 16.52
N ASN A 58 13.05 -2.02 17.41
CA ASN A 58 13.07 -1.74 18.86
C ASN A 58 12.86 -0.24 19.18
N ALA A 59 12.03 0.44 18.37
CA ALA A 59 11.77 1.87 18.43
C ALA A 59 10.28 2.19 18.42
N GLU A 60 9.81 3.02 19.36
CA GLU A 60 8.37 3.33 19.52
C GLU A 60 7.79 4.03 18.29
N LEU A 61 8.49 4.99 17.70
CA LEU A 61 7.99 5.73 16.52
C LEU A 61 7.91 4.84 15.28
N ALA A 62 8.91 3.99 15.05
CA ALA A 62 8.90 3.08 13.90
C ALA A 62 7.76 2.06 14.02
N SER A 63 7.54 1.51 15.22
CA SER A 63 6.41 0.61 15.50
C SER A 63 5.07 1.32 15.39
N ALA A 64 4.96 2.57 15.88
CA ALA A 64 3.78 3.39 15.76
C ALA A 64 3.43 3.71 14.30
N TYR A 65 4.42 3.82 13.40
CA TYR A 65 4.17 4.00 11.97
C TYR A 65 3.42 2.80 11.37
N PHE A 66 3.89 1.58 11.60
CA PHE A 66 3.23 0.39 11.08
C PHE A 66 1.87 0.14 11.74
N ALA A 67 1.73 0.41 13.04
CA ALA A 67 0.43 0.34 13.70
C ALA A 67 -0.56 1.37 13.14
N SER A 68 -0.11 2.61 12.90
CA SER A 68 -0.95 3.64 12.29
C SER A 68 -1.32 3.28 10.85
N LEU A 69 -0.36 2.78 10.06
CA LEU A 69 -0.61 2.30 8.70
C LEU A 69 -1.69 1.22 8.70
N SER A 70 -1.58 0.20 9.55
CA SER A 70 -2.59 -0.86 9.69
C SER A 70 -3.99 -0.31 10.00
N ILE A 71 -4.10 0.67 10.92
CA ILE A 71 -5.40 1.26 11.29
C ILE A 71 -6.05 2.02 10.13
N PHE A 72 -5.27 2.79 9.36
CA PHE A 72 -5.82 3.59 8.26
C PHE A 72 -6.05 2.78 6.98
N LEU A 73 -5.30 1.69 6.76
CA LEU A 73 -5.50 0.81 5.61
C LEU A 73 -6.91 0.25 5.57
N THR A 74 -7.47 -0.23 6.68
CA THR A 74 -8.81 -0.85 6.70
C THR A 74 -9.90 0.07 6.13
N TYR A 75 -9.82 1.39 6.39
CA TYR A 75 -10.75 2.37 5.82
C TYR A 75 -10.49 2.66 4.33
N GLY A 76 -9.22 2.62 3.92
CA GLY A 76 -8.83 2.76 2.52
C GLY A 76 -9.32 1.58 1.69
N GLU A 77 -9.12 0.38 2.19
CA GLU A 77 -9.53 -0.88 1.58
C GLU A 77 -11.06 -0.98 1.46
N ASP A 78 -11.80 -0.59 2.50
CA ASP A 78 -13.28 -0.51 2.43
C ASP A 78 -13.75 0.45 1.34
N LEU A 79 -13.10 1.61 1.18
CA LEU A 79 -13.39 2.55 0.08
C LEU A 79 -13.07 1.93 -1.29
N VAL A 80 -11.94 1.21 -1.40
CA VAL A 80 -11.55 0.48 -2.62
C VAL A 80 -12.60 -0.57 -2.95
N ILE A 81 -13.00 -1.41 -1.99
CA ILE A 81 -14.01 -2.46 -2.16
C ILE A 81 -15.33 -1.88 -2.67
N ASP A 82 -15.86 -0.85 -2.02
CA ASP A 82 -17.16 -0.26 -2.39
C ASP A 82 -17.09 0.43 -3.75
N THR A 83 -15.99 1.12 -4.04
CA THR A 83 -15.77 1.78 -5.33
C THR A 83 -15.61 0.77 -6.46
N ALA A 84 -14.83 -0.29 -6.22
CA ALA A 84 -14.60 -1.37 -7.17
C ALA A 84 -15.90 -2.14 -7.47
N ARG A 85 -16.71 -2.47 -6.45
CA ARG A 85 -18.03 -3.11 -6.63
C ARG A 85 -18.95 -2.30 -7.52
N TYR A 86 -19.06 -0.99 -7.28
CA TYR A 86 -19.90 -0.11 -8.10
C TYR A 86 -19.43 -0.07 -9.55
N HIS A 87 -18.14 0.17 -9.79
CA HIS A 87 -17.62 0.38 -11.13
C HIS A 87 -17.47 -0.93 -11.92
N ARG A 88 -17.28 -2.07 -11.26
CA ARG A 88 -17.26 -3.40 -11.88
C ARG A 88 -18.50 -3.66 -12.74
N GLU A 89 -19.67 -3.23 -12.28
CA GLU A 89 -20.93 -3.44 -13.02
C GLU A 89 -21.00 -2.60 -14.30
N LEU A 90 -20.21 -1.53 -14.40
CA LEU A 90 -20.14 -0.65 -15.56
C LEU A 90 -19.13 -1.12 -16.62
N LEU A 91 -18.27 -2.10 -16.28
CA LEU A 91 -17.26 -2.62 -17.21
C LEU A 91 -17.88 -3.53 -18.26
N ASN A 92 -17.35 -3.43 -19.49
CA ASN A 92 -17.72 -4.32 -20.59
C ASN A 92 -16.68 -5.45 -20.79
N ASP A 93 -15.41 -5.22 -20.43
CA ASP A 93 -14.34 -6.20 -20.56
C ASP A 93 -14.49 -7.30 -19.48
N PRO A 94 -14.71 -8.58 -19.88
CA PRO A 94 -14.89 -9.68 -18.93
C PRO A 94 -13.59 -10.02 -18.18
N VAL A 95 -12.41 -9.78 -18.78
CA VAL A 95 -11.12 -10.04 -18.13
C VAL A 95 -10.90 -9.03 -17.02
N LEU A 96 -11.06 -7.75 -17.32
CA LEU A 96 -10.95 -6.69 -16.31
C LEU A 96 -12.00 -6.87 -15.21
N LYS A 97 -13.24 -7.25 -15.56
CA LYS A 97 -14.31 -7.54 -14.60
C LYS A 97 -13.94 -8.68 -13.65
N GLN A 98 -13.29 -9.72 -14.13
CA GLN A 98 -12.79 -10.82 -13.32
C GLN A 98 -11.64 -10.38 -12.41
N ARG A 99 -10.71 -9.57 -12.91
CA ARG A 99 -9.60 -9.01 -12.11
C ARG A 99 -10.10 -8.12 -10.99
N VAL A 100 -11.10 -7.27 -11.25
CA VAL A 100 -11.77 -6.45 -10.21
C VAL A 100 -12.44 -7.34 -9.15
N THR A 101 -13.00 -8.49 -9.54
CA THR A 101 -13.57 -9.45 -8.58
C THR A 101 -12.49 -10.02 -7.65
N SER A 102 -11.33 -10.33 -8.20
CA SER A 102 -10.18 -10.80 -7.41
C SER A 102 -9.64 -9.71 -6.48
N LEU A 103 -9.50 -8.46 -6.97
CA LEU A 103 -9.15 -7.30 -6.15
C LEU A 103 -10.09 -7.16 -4.95
N ILE A 104 -11.41 -7.14 -5.16
CA ILE A 104 -12.39 -7.06 -4.07
C ILE A 104 -12.19 -8.18 -3.05
N GLY A 105 -11.84 -9.38 -3.50
CA GLY A 105 -11.60 -10.53 -2.63
C GLY A 105 -10.32 -10.40 -1.79
N GLN A 106 -9.23 -9.91 -2.38
CA GLN A 106 -7.97 -9.65 -1.66
C GLN A 106 -8.16 -8.52 -0.66
N GLU A 107 -8.71 -7.36 -1.07
CA GLU A 107 -8.96 -6.22 -0.20
C GLU A 107 -9.86 -6.55 1.00
N ALA A 108 -10.90 -7.39 0.79
CA ALA A 108 -11.76 -7.84 1.89
C ALA A 108 -11.02 -8.70 2.94
N LEU A 109 -9.99 -9.43 2.52
CA LEU A 109 -9.14 -10.18 3.44
C LEU A 109 -8.10 -9.28 4.11
N HIS A 110 -7.54 -8.31 3.39
CA HIS A 110 -6.64 -7.29 3.94
C HIS A 110 -7.34 -6.54 5.06
N SER A 111 -8.50 -5.92 4.78
CA SER A 111 -9.29 -5.16 5.75
C SER A 111 -9.59 -6.00 7.00
N ARG A 112 -10.09 -7.23 6.82
CA ARG A 112 -10.41 -8.13 7.93
C ARG A 112 -9.20 -8.47 8.80
N LEU A 113 -8.07 -8.86 8.19
CA LEU A 113 -6.89 -9.32 8.93
C LEU A 113 -6.14 -8.16 9.59
N HIS A 114 -6.11 -6.99 8.96
CA HIS A 114 -5.62 -5.77 9.60
C HIS A 114 -6.54 -5.33 10.75
N GLU A 115 -7.86 -5.54 10.66
CA GLU A 115 -8.76 -5.25 11.76
C GLU A 115 -8.53 -6.20 12.95
N GLU A 116 -8.27 -7.50 12.70
CA GLU A 116 -7.87 -8.46 13.74
C GLU A 116 -6.54 -8.03 14.42
N LEU A 117 -5.56 -7.53 13.66
CA LEU A 117 -4.32 -6.98 14.20
C LEU A 117 -4.56 -5.69 14.99
N ASN A 118 -5.42 -4.80 14.49
CA ASN A 118 -5.78 -3.54 15.15
C ASN A 118 -6.50 -3.81 16.49
N ASP A 119 -7.33 -4.85 16.57
CA ASP A 119 -7.94 -5.26 17.84
C ASP A 119 -6.88 -5.75 18.84
N ALA A 120 -5.88 -6.52 18.41
CA ALA A 120 -4.76 -6.90 19.26
C ALA A 120 -3.92 -5.68 19.70
N PHE A 121 -3.73 -4.69 18.84
CA PHE A 121 -3.09 -3.41 19.19
C PHE A 121 -3.89 -2.65 20.25
N ARG A 122 -5.23 -2.57 20.10
CA ARG A 122 -6.10 -1.93 21.10
C ARG A 122 -5.97 -2.61 22.44
N ASP A 123 -6.05 -3.95 22.47
CA ASP A 123 -5.98 -4.74 23.68
C ASP A 123 -4.58 -4.72 24.34
N ALA A 124 -3.55 -4.32 23.57
CA ALA A 124 -2.19 -4.00 24.04
C ALA A 124 -1.97 -2.50 24.36
N ASP A 125 -3.03 -1.77 24.67
CA ASP A 125 -3.03 -0.35 25.09
C ASP A 125 -2.51 0.65 24.02
N LEU A 126 -2.60 0.31 22.71
CA LEU A 126 -2.41 1.32 21.68
C LEU A 126 -3.70 2.13 21.46
N PRO A 127 -3.61 3.41 21.10
CA PRO A 127 -4.78 4.31 20.99
C PRO A 127 -5.57 4.09 19.68
N VAL A 128 -5.93 2.84 19.38
CA VAL A 128 -6.58 2.45 18.13
C VAL A 128 -7.90 3.19 17.92
N GLU A 129 -8.73 3.30 18.95
CA GLU A 129 -10.05 3.94 18.85
C GLU A 129 -9.99 5.44 18.52
N LEU A 130 -8.93 6.12 18.97
CA LEU A 130 -8.70 7.52 18.59
C LEU A 130 -8.48 7.63 17.08
N PHE A 131 -7.61 6.79 16.51
CA PHE A 131 -7.26 6.85 15.10
C PHE A 131 -8.35 6.25 14.21
N ARG A 132 -9.09 5.23 14.68
CA ARG A 132 -10.34 4.79 14.03
C ARG A 132 -11.33 5.95 13.90
N SER A 133 -11.50 6.74 14.95
CA SER A 133 -12.40 7.91 14.92
C SER A 133 -11.96 8.95 13.88
N TRP A 134 -10.65 9.19 13.75
CA TRP A 134 -10.13 10.10 12.75
C TRP A 134 -10.29 9.56 11.33
N ALA A 135 -9.93 8.29 11.11
CA ALA A 135 -10.12 7.63 9.82
C ALA A 135 -11.60 7.67 9.42
N LYS A 136 -12.48 7.27 10.33
CA LYS A 136 -13.93 7.32 10.11
C LYS A 136 -14.42 8.73 9.75
N PHE A 137 -13.94 9.76 10.45
CA PHE A 137 -14.31 11.14 10.12
C PHE A 137 -13.87 11.52 8.69
N VAL A 138 -12.65 11.21 8.29
CA VAL A 138 -12.12 11.53 6.96
C VAL A 138 -12.86 10.77 5.88
N PHE A 139 -13.05 9.45 6.06
CA PHE A 139 -13.70 8.61 5.06
C PHE A 139 -15.20 8.85 4.99
N ASP A 140 -15.93 8.83 6.10
CA ASP A 140 -17.39 8.96 6.10
C ASP A 140 -17.86 10.39 5.80
N SER A 141 -17.15 11.41 6.32
CA SER A 141 -17.52 12.82 6.10
C SER A 141 -16.94 13.42 4.82
N GLY A 142 -15.86 12.83 4.30
CA GLY A 142 -15.14 13.26 3.11
C GLY A 142 -15.34 12.31 1.94
N PHE A 143 -14.53 11.27 1.87
CA PHE A 143 -14.36 10.44 0.67
C PHE A 143 -15.61 9.67 0.27
N ASN A 144 -16.36 9.13 1.23
CA ASN A 144 -17.58 8.38 0.96
C ASN A 144 -18.72 9.24 0.38
N ARG A 145 -18.61 10.58 0.50
CA ARG A 145 -19.57 11.54 -0.08
C ARG A 145 -19.17 12.06 -1.46
N LEU A 146 -18.01 11.72 -1.94
CA LEU A 146 -17.55 12.14 -3.27
C LEU A 146 -18.41 11.51 -4.37
N PRO A 147 -18.58 12.19 -5.52
CA PRO A 147 -19.17 11.58 -6.70
C PRO A 147 -18.40 10.35 -7.17
N GLN A 148 -19.09 9.37 -7.75
CA GLN A 148 -18.48 8.10 -8.16
C GLN A 148 -17.24 8.25 -9.07
N PRO A 149 -17.21 9.16 -10.06
CA PRO A 149 -15.98 9.37 -10.85
C PRO A 149 -14.78 9.84 -10.00
N MET A 150 -15.03 10.63 -8.96
CA MET A 150 -13.97 11.09 -8.05
C MET A 150 -13.52 9.97 -7.10
N LYS A 151 -14.45 9.13 -6.61
CA LYS A 151 -14.09 7.92 -5.84
C LYS A 151 -13.22 6.98 -6.66
N LEU A 152 -13.57 6.76 -7.93
CA LEU A 152 -12.78 5.94 -8.84
C LEU A 152 -11.35 6.49 -9.03
N SER A 153 -11.24 7.81 -9.20
CA SER A 153 -9.93 8.47 -9.29
C SER A 153 -9.13 8.37 -7.98
N LEU A 154 -9.79 8.54 -6.84
CA LEU A 154 -9.18 8.39 -5.52
C LEU A 154 -8.71 6.94 -5.31
N MET A 155 -9.54 5.95 -5.63
CA MET A 155 -9.17 4.53 -5.60
C MET A 155 -7.90 4.26 -6.41
N ALA A 156 -7.86 4.71 -7.68
CA ALA A 156 -6.67 4.54 -8.51
C ALA A 156 -5.42 5.23 -7.95
N GLY A 157 -5.58 6.34 -7.23
CA GLY A 157 -4.49 7.03 -6.52
C GLY A 157 -4.01 6.28 -5.28
N ILE A 158 -4.92 5.71 -4.49
CA ILE A 158 -4.62 4.89 -3.31
C ILE A 158 -3.84 3.64 -3.76
N GLU A 159 -4.37 2.88 -4.71
CA GLU A 159 -3.76 1.67 -5.25
C GLU A 159 -2.37 1.91 -5.85
N HIS A 160 -2.17 3.04 -6.53
CA HIS A 160 -0.84 3.41 -6.99
C HIS A 160 0.12 3.61 -5.82
N PHE A 161 -0.33 4.28 -4.76
CA PHE A 161 0.50 4.56 -3.60
C PHE A 161 0.85 3.30 -2.82
N THR A 162 -0.10 2.41 -2.56
CA THR A 162 0.13 1.14 -1.86
C THR A 162 1.03 0.22 -2.66
N ALA A 163 0.85 0.14 -3.99
CA ALA A 163 1.73 -0.62 -4.87
C ALA A 163 3.19 -0.11 -4.86
N VAL A 164 3.41 1.21 -4.87
CA VAL A 164 4.77 1.79 -4.77
C VAL A 164 5.36 1.51 -3.39
N LEU A 165 4.57 1.58 -2.32
CA LEU A 165 5.00 1.21 -0.98
C LEU A 165 5.37 -0.28 -0.90
N ALA A 166 4.56 -1.15 -1.50
CA ALA A 166 4.81 -2.58 -1.57
C ALA A 166 6.12 -2.90 -2.30
N GLU A 167 6.33 -2.30 -3.48
CA GLU A 167 7.57 -2.44 -4.25
C GLU A 167 8.79 -2.01 -3.43
N TYR A 168 8.69 -0.86 -2.74
CA TYR A 168 9.76 -0.38 -1.86
C TYR A 168 10.05 -1.37 -0.74
N MET A 169 9.04 -1.78 0.03
CA MET A 169 9.22 -2.64 1.19
C MET A 169 9.75 -4.02 0.79
N MET A 170 9.32 -4.56 -0.33
CA MET A 170 9.83 -5.84 -0.83
C MET A 170 11.25 -5.74 -1.37
N ASN A 171 11.67 -4.62 -1.97
CA ASN A 171 13.06 -4.37 -2.37
C ASN A 171 14.00 -4.15 -1.16
N HIS A 172 13.44 -3.88 0.01
CA HIS A 172 14.16 -3.66 1.26
C HIS A 172 13.69 -4.68 2.30
N GLU A 173 13.86 -5.97 2.00
CA GLU A 173 13.41 -7.09 2.85
C GLU A 173 13.86 -6.97 4.30
N GLU A 174 15.03 -6.38 4.54
CA GLU A 174 15.54 -6.10 5.87
C GLU A 174 14.55 -5.29 6.72
N ILE A 175 13.65 -4.53 6.09
CA ILE A 175 12.57 -3.83 6.78
C ILE A 175 11.68 -4.82 7.53
N PHE A 176 11.24 -5.88 6.88
CA PHE A 176 10.41 -6.91 7.52
C PHE A 176 11.16 -7.64 8.64
N PHE A 177 12.45 -7.94 8.43
CA PHE A 177 13.27 -8.62 9.43
C PHE A 177 13.64 -7.76 10.63
N GLN A 178 13.40 -6.45 10.59
CA GLN A 178 13.50 -5.58 11.77
C GLN A 178 12.31 -5.76 12.74
N SER A 179 11.23 -6.42 12.35
CA SER A 179 10.17 -6.80 13.27
C SER A 179 10.58 -8.05 14.06
N HIS A 180 10.37 -8.01 15.37
CA HIS A 180 10.59 -9.15 16.27
C HIS A 180 9.42 -10.14 16.22
N ASP A 181 8.24 -9.66 15.84
CA ASP A 181 7.01 -10.42 15.76
C ASP A 181 6.87 -11.07 14.38
N GLU A 182 6.94 -12.41 14.35
CA GLU A 182 6.84 -13.18 13.11
C GLU A 182 5.48 -13.06 12.43
N LYS A 183 4.40 -12.93 13.20
CA LYS A 183 3.04 -12.79 12.66
C LYS A 183 2.86 -11.42 12.01
N GLN A 184 3.34 -10.36 12.66
CA GLN A 184 3.32 -9.02 12.06
C GLN A 184 4.19 -8.96 10.80
N ARG A 185 5.37 -9.58 10.83
CA ARG A 185 6.20 -9.70 9.64
C ARG A 185 5.47 -10.42 8.52
N ALA A 186 4.81 -11.54 8.82
CA ALA A 186 4.10 -12.34 7.83
C ALA A 186 2.88 -11.60 7.23
N ILE A 187 2.06 -10.90 8.04
CA ILE A 187 0.92 -10.14 7.49
C ILE A 187 1.39 -9.04 6.54
N TRP A 188 2.46 -8.30 6.88
CA TRP A 188 2.99 -7.26 6.00
C TRP A 188 3.58 -7.83 4.71
N MET A 189 4.32 -8.95 4.77
CA MET A 189 4.86 -9.62 3.58
C MET A 189 3.74 -10.13 2.66
N TRP A 190 2.69 -10.69 3.23
CA TRP A 190 1.51 -11.15 2.49
C TRP A 190 0.78 -9.98 1.83
N HIS A 191 0.47 -8.95 2.58
CA HIS A 191 -0.21 -7.76 2.09
C HIS A 191 0.57 -7.10 0.94
N MET A 192 1.87 -6.83 1.14
CA MET A 192 2.71 -6.22 0.10
C MET A 192 2.82 -7.09 -1.16
N LEU A 193 2.83 -8.42 -1.02
CA LEU A 193 2.79 -9.32 -2.17
C LEU A 193 1.50 -9.14 -2.98
N GLU A 194 0.35 -9.09 -2.33
CA GLU A 194 -0.95 -8.94 -2.98
C GLU A 194 -1.14 -7.53 -3.57
N GLU A 195 -0.69 -6.47 -2.90
CA GLU A 195 -0.64 -5.10 -3.45
C GLU A 195 0.14 -5.03 -4.77
N SER A 196 1.26 -5.77 -4.85
CA SER A 196 2.06 -5.84 -6.09
C SER A 196 1.36 -6.60 -7.21
N GLU A 197 0.41 -7.47 -6.91
CA GLU A 197 -0.36 -8.25 -7.90
C GLU A 197 -1.49 -7.45 -8.55
N HIS A 198 -2.04 -6.47 -7.85
CA HIS A 198 -3.21 -5.71 -8.34
C HIS A 198 -2.95 -4.23 -8.63
N LYS A 199 -1.69 -3.82 -8.66
CA LYS A 199 -1.24 -2.42 -8.84
C LYS A 199 -1.83 -1.68 -10.05
N ASP A 200 -2.27 -2.40 -11.09
CA ASP A 200 -2.79 -1.81 -12.33
C ASP A 200 -4.33 -1.86 -12.43
N ILE A 201 -5.01 -2.68 -11.61
CA ILE A 201 -6.45 -2.96 -11.78
C ILE A 201 -7.28 -1.69 -11.62
N ALA A 202 -7.09 -0.95 -10.53
CA ALA A 202 -7.84 0.27 -10.27
C ALA A 202 -7.58 1.34 -11.34
N TYR A 203 -6.35 1.42 -11.82
CA TYR A 203 -5.96 2.31 -12.91
C TYR A 203 -6.65 1.93 -14.22
N ASP A 204 -6.67 0.64 -14.57
CA ASP A 204 -7.33 0.13 -15.78
C ASP A 204 -8.85 0.37 -15.76
N VAL A 205 -9.50 0.19 -14.60
CA VAL A 205 -10.91 0.55 -14.41
C VAL A 205 -11.12 2.04 -14.64
N PHE A 206 -10.25 2.88 -14.07
CA PHE A 206 -10.32 4.33 -14.27
C PHE A 206 -10.15 4.70 -15.74
N GLN A 207 -9.17 4.14 -16.43
CA GLN A 207 -8.94 4.40 -17.86
C GLN A 207 -10.10 3.92 -18.73
N SER A 208 -10.66 2.75 -18.43
CA SER A 208 -11.78 2.18 -19.17
C SER A 208 -13.06 3.04 -19.08
N LEU A 209 -13.32 3.66 -17.91
CA LEU A 209 -14.59 4.35 -17.65
C LEU A 209 -14.51 5.88 -17.76
N SER A 210 -13.33 6.47 -17.55
CA SER A 210 -13.18 7.94 -17.53
C SER A 210 -12.09 8.45 -18.46
N ASN A 211 -10.88 7.91 -18.39
CA ASN A 211 -9.69 8.35 -19.14
C ASN A 211 -9.41 9.88 -19.04
N SER A 212 -9.87 10.54 -17.99
CA SER A 212 -9.69 11.98 -17.79
C SER A 212 -8.41 12.25 -16.98
N TYR A 213 -7.36 12.79 -17.63
CA TYR A 213 -6.12 13.17 -16.96
C TYR A 213 -6.36 14.12 -15.77
N GLY A 214 -7.18 15.17 -15.95
CA GLY A 214 -7.48 16.13 -14.88
C GLY A 214 -8.16 15.47 -13.67
N LEU A 215 -9.11 14.55 -13.92
CA LEU A 215 -9.78 13.82 -12.86
C LEU A 215 -8.80 12.87 -12.15
N ARG A 216 -7.91 12.17 -12.90
CA ARG A 216 -6.87 11.32 -12.33
C ARG A 216 -5.99 12.08 -11.33
N ILE A 217 -5.52 13.26 -11.72
CA ILE A 217 -4.70 14.11 -10.86
C ILE A 217 -5.49 14.64 -9.65
N ALA A 218 -6.76 14.96 -9.83
CA ALA A 218 -7.62 15.45 -8.74
C ALA A 218 -7.85 14.40 -7.64
N GLY A 219 -7.89 13.10 -7.96
CA GLY A 219 -7.99 12.02 -6.98
C GLY A 219 -6.66 11.66 -6.33
N PHE A 220 -5.54 11.83 -7.06
CA PHE A 220 -4.22 11.50 -6.55
C PHE A 220 -3.81 12.34 -5.33
N PHE A 221 -4.01 13.66 -5.37
CA PHE A 221 -3.59 14.52 -4.27
C PHE A 221 -4.32 14.25 -2.95
N PRO A 222 -5.64 14.07 -2.89
CA PRO A 222 -6.31 13.65 -1.66
C PRO A 222 -5.80 12.31 -1.13
N ALA A 223 -5.54 11.31 -2.00
CA ALA A 223 -4.95 10.04 -1.59
C ALA A 223 -3.58 10.25 -0.94
N LEU A 224 -2.68 10.98 -1.62
CA LEU A 224 -1.34 11.28 -1.14
C LEU A 224 -1.36 12.01 0.21
N ILE A 225 -2.17 13.07 0.34
CA ILE A 225 -2.28 13.87 1.58
C ILE A 225 -2.82 13.02 2.73
N THR A 226 -3.79 12.15 2.46
CA THR A 226 -4.38 11.29 3.49
C THR A 226 -3.37 10.27 3.98
N ILE A 227 -2.74 9.53 3.08
CA ILE A 227 -1.79 8.48 3.44
C ILE A 227 -0.57 9.10 4.15
N LEU A 228 0.07 10.11 3.55
CA LEU A 228 1.24 10.75 4.16
C LEU A 228 0.89 11.54 5.42
N GLY A 229 -0.18 12.33 5.38
CA GLY A 229 -0.54 13.23 6.48
C GLY A 229 -1.08 12.49 7.69
N LEU A 230 -2.16 11.69 7.51
CA LEU A 230 -2.82 11.03 8.64
C LEU A 230 -1.91 9.99 9.31
N ILE A 231 -1.24 9.14 8.52
CA ILE A 231 -0.35 8.11 9.05
C ILE A 231 0.83 8.74 9.77
N SER A 232 1.44 9.79 9.19
CA SER A 232 2.57 10.47 9.83
C SER A 232 2.17 11.15 11.14
N ILE A 233 1.03 11.86 11.17
CA ILE A 233 0.53 12.50 12.38
C ILE A 233 0.19 11.45 13.45
N ALA A 234 -0.52 10.39 13.08
CA ALA A 234 -0.85 9.30 14.00
C ALA A 234 0.42 8.67 14.58
N SER A 235 1.40 8.36 13.73
CA SER A 235 2.68 7.78 14.14
C SER A 235 3.42 8.63 15.18
N LEU A 236 3.39 9.95 15.00
CA LEU A 236 3.99 10.89 15.95
C LEU A 236 3.23 10.96 17.29
N LEU A 237 1.92 10.76 17.28
CA LEU A 237 1.07 10.89 18.48
C LEU A 237 0.97 9.61 19.30
N VAL A 238 1.00 8.43 18.69
CA VAL A 238 0.89 7.12 19.37
C VAL A 238 1.82 6.99 20.56
N PRO A 239 3.14 7.27 20.46
CA PRO A 239 4.07 7.10 21.58
C PRO A 239 3.76 8.00 22.77
N PHE A 240 3.26 9.22 22.52
CA PHE A 240 2.93 10.18 23.57
C PHE A 240 1.58 9.87 24.22
N TYR A 241 0.60 9.45 23.44
CA TYR A 241 -0.69 9.03 23.97
C TYR A 241 -0.53 7.83 24.89
N ARG A 242 0.22 6.82 24.46
CA ARG A 242 0.48 5.60 25.23
C ARG A 242 1.29 5.88 26.48
N LYS A 243 2.31 6.71 26.40
CA LYS A 243 3.22 7.04 27.49
C LYS A 243 3.60 8.53 27.45
N PRO A 244 2.82 9.41 28.09
CA PRO A 244 3.10 10.86 28.08
C PRO A 244 4.50 11.23 28.57
N SER A 245 5.09 10.42 29.46
CA SER A 245 6.48 10.61 29.94
C SER A 245 7.54 10.44 28.84
N ASN A 246 7.20 9.95 27.66
CA ASN A 246 8.12 9.93 26.50
C ASN A 246 8.60 11.32 26.10
N LEU A 247 7.78 12.37 26.36
CA LEU A 247 8.22 13.76 26.18
C LEU A 247 9.50 14.11 26.96
N LEU A 248 9.72 13.44 28.11
CA LEU A 248 10.88 13.62 28.97
C LEU A 248 11.90 12.49 28.83
N SER A 249 11.65 11.51 27.95
CA SER A 249 12.52 10.33 27.78
C SER A 249 13.69 10.60 26.85
N LEU A 250 14.88 10.60 27.37
CA LEU A 250 16.09 10.74 26.58
C LEU A 250 16.27 9.58 25.55
N SER A 251 15.84 8.36 25.90
CA SER A 251 15.88 7.21 24.99
C SER A 251 14.97 7.43 23.78
N TYR A 252 13.76 7.91 24.00
CA TYR A 252 12.82 8.22 22.92
C TYR A 252 13.42 9.23 21.92
N TRP A 253 13.98 10.32 22.43
CA TRP A 253 14.57 11.37 21.58
C TRP A 253 15.84 10.91 20.86
N LYS A 254 16.58 9.94 21.40
CA LYS A 254 17.72 9.32 20.71
C LYS A 254 17.29 8.41 19.55
N ASP A 255 16.16 7.71 19.67
CA ASP A 255 15.65 6.79 18.65
C ASP A 255 14.87 7.54 17.54
N LEU A 256 14.40 8.75 17.81
CA LEU A 256 13.62 9.55 16.88
C LEU A 256 14.32 9.78 15.53
N PRO A 257 15.60 10.19 15.45
CA PRO A 257 16.27 10.40 14.17
C PRO A 257 16.36 9.13 13.31
N ARG A 258 16.55 7.96 13.93
CA ARG A 258 16.59 6.67 13.22
C ARG A 258 15.23 6.35 12.62
N SER A 259 14.17 6.53 13.38
CA SER A 259 12.79 6.29 12.92
C SER A 259 12.38 7.27 11.82
N ILE A 260 12.73 8.56 11.97
CA ILE A 260 12.49 9.58 10.93
C ILE A 260 13.28 9.23 9.65
N LYS A 261 14.55 8.81 9.78
CA LYS A 261 15.34 8.39 8.63
C LYS A 261 14.71 7.20 7.91
N LEU A 262 14.19 6.21 8.64
CA LEU A 262 13.51 5.07 8.06
C LEU A 262 12.27 5.48 7.26
N ILE A 263 11.48 6.39 7.77
CA ILE A 263 10.20 6.78 7.14
C ILE A 263 10.44 7.81 6.02
N PHE A 264 11.20 8.85 6.28
CA PHE A 264 11.34 10.04 5.43
C PHE A 264 12.73 10.24 4.82
N GLY A 265 13.69 9.34 5.08
CA GLY A 265 15.05 9.47 4.55
C GLY A 265 15.05 9.50 3.01
N LEU A 266 15.71 10.51 2.42
CA LEU A 266 15.65 10.75 0.97
C LEU A 266 16.29 9.64 0.11
N GLN A 267 17.20 8.86 0.66
CA GLN A 267 17.88 7.79 -0.07
C GLN A 267 17.34 6.40 0.31
N ASP A 268 17.14 6.15 1.60
CA ASP A 268 16.83 4.82 2.13
C ASP A 268 15.49 4.79 2.88
N GLY A 269 14.75 5.91 2.95
CA GLY A 269 13.47 5.98 3.67
C GLY A 269 12.31 5.54 2.79
N VAL A 270 11.28 4.98 3.42
CA VAL A 270 10.08 4.47 2.77
C VAL A 270 9.50 5.47 1.75
N TYR A 271 9.29 6.70 2.16
CA TYR A 271 8.77 7.72 1.25
C TYR A 271 9.85 8.39 0.41
N GLY A 272 11.02 8.66 0.99
CA GLY A 272 12.06 9.45 0.33
C GLY A 272 12.59 8.79 -0.93
N SER A 273 12.89 7.49 -0.90
CA SER A 273 13.36 6.73 -2.06
C SER A 273 12.26 6.46 -3.09
N SER A 274 11.00 6.47 -2.66
CA SER A 274 9.84 6.14 -3.52
C SER A 274 9.26 7.36 -4.24
N TRP A 275 9.70 8.59 -3.93
CA TRP A 275 9.11 9.81 -4.51
C TRP A 275 9.07 9.83 -6.03
N ALA A 276 10.11 9.35 -6.69
CA ALA A 276 10.15 9.32 -8.15
C ALA A 276 9.00 8.46 -8.72
N HIS A 277 8.76 7.28 -8.14
CA HIS A 277 7.68 6.38 -8.53
C HIS A 277 6.30 6.95 -8.16
N ILE A 278 6.14 7.49 -6.96
CA ILE A 278 4.89 8.14 -6.53
C ILE A 278 4.50 9.26 -7.49
N LEU A 279 5.44 10.15 -7.83
CA LEU A 279 5.19 11.31 -8.69
C LEU A 279 5.08 10.96 -10.18
N ASP A 280 5.57 9.79 -10.62
CA ASP A 280 5.39 9.33 -12.01
C ASP A 280 3.91 9.18 -12.39
N TYR A 281 3.02 8.97 -11.41
CA TYR A 281 1.58 8.99 -11.61
C TYR A 281 1.07 10.29 -12.25
N LEU A 282 1.79 11.40 -12.05
CA LEU A 282 1.46 12.71 -12.65
C LEU A 282 1.85 12.81 -14.11
N ARG A 283 2.62 11.88 -14.64
CA ARG A 283 3.08 11.89 -16.02
C ARG A 283 1.91 11.66 -17.00
N PRO A 284 1.73 12.50 -18.03
CA PRO A 284 0.79 12.21 -19.11
C PRO A 284 1.14 10.89 -19.81
N GLY A 285 0.14 9.99 -19.92
CA GLY A 285 0.35 8.66 -20.52
C GLY A 285 1.02 7.66 -19.57
N PHE A 286 1.09 7.95 -18.28
CA PHE A 286 1.52 6.99 -17.25
C PHE A 286 0.62 5.75 -17.23
N HIS A 287 1.24 4.62 -16.97
CA HIS A 287 0.55 3.39 -16.58
C HIS A 287 1.36 2.68 -15.47
N PRO A 288 0.71 2.07 -14.44
CA PRO A 288 1.44 1.38 -13.36
C PRO A 288 2.42 0.31 -13.84
N ASN A 289 2.13 -0.35 -14.96
CA ASN A 289 2.99 -1.37 -15.56
C ASN A 289 4.16 -0.80 -16.38
N ASP A 290 4.32 0.53 -16.49
CA ASP A 290 5.56 1.15 -16.98
C ASP A 290 6.75 0.78 -16.08
N HIS A 291 6.49 0.46 -14.81
CA HIS A 291 7.43 -0.14 -13.86
C HIS A 291 7.23 -1.66 -13.87
N ASP A 292 8.05 -2.38 -14.67
CA ASP A 292 7.95 -3.84 -14.76
C ASP A 292 8.48 -4.50 -13.47
N THR A 293 7.56 -5.05 -12.69
CA THR A 293 7.83 -5.79 -11.45
C THR A 293 7.68 -7.31 -11.60
N SER A 294 7.51 -7.84 -12.81
CA SER A 294 7.16 -9.24 -13.05
C SER A 294 8.20 -10.23 -12.52
N ALA A 295 9.48 -10.01 -12.80
CA ALA A 295 10.57 -10.86 -12.31
C ALA A 295 10.71 -10.82 -10.80
N PHE A 296 10.54 -9.65 -10.22
CA PHE A 296 10.54 -9.38 -8.79
C PHE A 296 9.36 -10.09 -8.10
N LEU A 297 8.17 -9.95 -8.64
CA LEU A 297 6.97 -10.61 -8.11
C LEU A 297 7.09 -12.15 -8.18
N ALA A 298 7.66 -12.69 -9.27
CA ALA A 298 7.92 -14.14 -9.39
C ALA A 298 8.89 -14.63 -8.30
N TYR A 299 9.98 -13.91 -8.05
CA TYR A 299 10.94 -14.23 -6.99
C TYR A 299 10.28 -14.27 -5.60
N TYR A 300 9.45 -13.26 -5.26
CA TYR A 300 8.78 -13.21 -3.97
C TYR A 300 7.70 -14.27 -3.83
N LYS A 301 6.94 -14.56 -4.89
CA LYS A 301 5.97 -15.67 -4.88
C LYS A 301 6.66 -16.98 -4.55
N GLU A 302 7.75 -17.31 -5.21
CA GLU A 302 8.52 -18.52 -4.92
C GLU A 302 8.98 -18.57 -3.46
N ARG A 303 9.58 -17.49 -2.98
CA ARG A 303 10.12 -17.42 -1.62
C ARG A 303 9.08 -17.42 -0.51
N LEU A 304 7.98 -16.69 -0.68
CA LEU A 304 6.97 -16.53 0.36
C LEU A 304 5.96 -17.66 0.38
N LEU A 305 5.65 -18.24 -0.78
CA LEU A 305 4.59 -19.21 -0.95
C LEU A 305 5.08 -20.65 -1.15
N HIS A 306 6.41 -20.90 -1.06
CA HIS A 306 6.96 -22.25 -1.24
C HIS A 306 6.28 -23.22 -0.26
N PRO A 307 5.78 -24.40 -0.72
CA PRO A 307 4.94 -25.29 0.09
C PRO A 307 5.56 -25.77 1.40
N GLU A 308 6.89 -25.96 1.42
CA GLU A 308 7.60 -26.52 2.58
C GLU A 308 8.36 -25.47 3.39
N SER A 309 8.83 -24.39 2.75
CA SER A 309 9.73 -23.42 3.34
C SER A 309 9.29 -21.96 3.22
N GLY A 310 8.16 -21.71 2.60
CA GLY A 310 7.64 -20.35 2.41
C GLY A 310 7.25 -19.69 3.73
N VAL A 311 7.63 -18.44 3.90
CA VAL A 311 7.36 -17.64 5.11
C VAL A 311 5.87 -17.59 5.43
N LEU A 312 5.01 -17.58 4.40
CA LEU A 312 3.56 -17.49 4.55
C LEU A 312 2.87 -18.86 4.70
N THR A 313 3.55 -19.93 4.40
CA THR A 313 2.98 -21.30 4.40
C THR A 313 2.32 -21.70 5.73
N PRO A 314 2.88 -21.37 6.91
CA PRO A 314 2.25 -21.71 8.19
C PRO A 314 0.92 -20.99 8.45
N TYR A 315 0.65 -19.90 7.75
CA TYR A 315 -0.51 -19.04 7.96
C TYR A 315 -1.67 -19.28 6.99
N PHE A 316 -1.51 -20.18 6.00
CA PHE A 316 -2.63 -20.54 5.11
C PHE A 316 -3.72 -21.31 5.87
N VAL A 317 -4.97 -20.94 5.62
CA VAL A 317 -6.11 -21.75 6.04
C VAL A 317 -6.14 -23.02 5.19
N LYS A 318 -5.99 -24.19 5.81
CA LYS A 318 -5.77 -25.48 5.13
C LYS A 318 -6.84 -25.83 4.09
N GLU A 319 -8.08 -25.41 4.34
CA GLU A 319 -9.23 -25.67 3.45
C GLU A 319 -9.15 -24.87 2.13
N PHE A 320 -8.35 -23.81 2.10
CA PHE A 320 -8.20 -22.88 0.97
C PHE A 320 -6.78 -22.87 0.40
N THR A 321 -5.92 -23.80 0.82
CA THR A 321 -4.56 -23.87 0.28
C THR A 321 -4.65 -24.15 -1.22
N PRO A 322 -4.25 -23.24 -2.12
CA PRO A 322 -4.24 -23.52 -3.55
C PRO A 322 -3.36 -24.75 -3.78
N ALA A 323 -3.85 -25.70 -4.57
CA ALA A 323 -2.96 -26.73 -5.13
C ALA A 323 -1.94 -25.96 -6.00
N LEU A 324 -0.75 -25.72 -5.46
CA LEU A 324 0.36 -25.12 -6.18
C LEU A 324 0.67 -26.06 -7.35
N LYS A 325 0.07 -25.80 -8.50
CA LYS A 325 0.53 -26.36 -9.76
C LYS A 325 1.82 -25.61 -10.08
N VAL A 326 2.93 -26.30 -9.87
CA VAL A 326 4.27 -25.94 -10.35
C VAL A 326 4.25 -25.80 -11.86
#